data_9df37f75a32ec27a4fed3d993cfa9489
#
_entry.id   9df37f75a32ec27a4fed3d993cfa9489
#
_cell.length_a   1.000
_cell.length_b   1.000
_cell.length_c   1.000
_cell.angle_alpha   90.00
_cell.angle_beta   90.00
_cell.angle_gamma   90.00
#
_symmetry.space_group_name_H-M   'P 1'
#
loop_
_entity.id
_entity.type
_entity.pdbx_description
1 polymer ?
#
loop_
_entity_poly.entity_id
_entity_poly.type
_entity_poly.pdbx_seq_one_letter_code
_entity_poly.pdbx_strand_id
1 'polypeptide(L)'
;MQIVDIKGREILDSRGNPTVEVEVVLDSGAMGRAAVPSGASTGEHEALELRDGDKSRYLGKGVRKAVENVNEVIAPALFGMSALEQREIDQKMIDLDGTETKSVLGANAILGVSLAVAKAAADELAIPLYRYLGGVNAHTLPVPMMNIINGGSHSDAPIAFQEFMIRPIGAKSFSEALRMGSETFHALKKVLHDRGLSTAVGDEGGFAPSLDGVEDALNSIIEAIHQAGYKPGSDITIALDCAASEFYHEGVYNYAKFEGKKGQQRTPAEQVAYLETLVSKYPIDSIEDGMDENDWEGWHLLTEKLGNRLQLVGDDLFVTNVEYLSRGIKESCANSILIKVNQIGTLTETLDAIDMAHRHGFTAVVSHRSGETEDTTIADIAVATNAGQIKTGSLSRTDRIAKYNQLLRIEEELDTQATYGYRRLR
;
A
#
# COMPACT_ATOMS: atom_id res chain seq x y z
N MET A 1 1.81 -10.53 -30.74
CA MET A 1 1.68 -10.36 -29.26
C MET A 1 2.53 -11.36 -28.49
N GLN A 2 3.44 -12.04 -29.17
CA GLN A 2 4.35 -12.99 -28.51
C GLN A 2 5.49 -12.26 -27.82
N ILE A 3 5.88 -12.74 -26.65
CA ILE A 3 7.05 -12.24 -25.91
C ILE A 3 8.31 -12.68 -26.67
N VAL A 4 9.14 -11.71 -27.05
CA VAL A 4 10.40 -11.96 -27.79
C VAL A 4 11.63 -11.56 -26.99
N ASP A 5 11.49 -10.66 -26.00
CA ASP A 5 12.60 -10.28 -25.11
C ASP A 5 12.08 -9.92 -23.73
N ILE A 6 12.83 -10.32 -22.70
CA ILE A 6 12.63 -9.94 -21.30
C ILE A 6 13.99 -9.58 -20.72
N LYS A 7 14.11 -8.37 -20.16
CA LYS A 7 15.34 -7.88 -19.58
C LYS A 7 15.13 -7.30 -18.18
N GLY A 8 15.71 -7.96 -17.19
CA GLY A 8 15.81 -7.45 -15.83
C GLY A 8 17.06 -6.59 -15.64
N ARG A 9 16.97 -5.59 -14.79
CA ARG A 9 18.09 -4.77 -14.32
C ARG A 9 17.93 -4.36 -12.87
N GLU A 10 19.04 -4.01 -12.26
CA GLU A 10 19.07 -3.40 -10.93
C GLU A 10 18.98 -1.87 -11.06
N ILE A 11 18.02 -1.26 -10.38
CA ILE A 11 17.86 0.18 -10.24
C ILE A 11 17.85 0.57 -8.76
N LEU A 12 17.78 1.86 -8.43
CA LEU A 12 17.64 2.31 -7.05
C LEU A 12 16.19 2.68 -6.74
N ASP A 13 15.75 2.31 -5.54
CA ASP A 13 14.48 2.75 -4.97
C ASP A 13 14.58 4.14 -4.31
N SER A 14 13.47 4.64 -3.77
CA SER A 14 13.36 5.95 -3.11
C SER A 14 14.21 6.10 -1.84
N ARG A 15 14.72 4.99 -1.30
CA ARG A 15 15.63 4.96 -0.15
C ARG A 15 17.10 4.80 -0.55
N GLY A 16 17.39 4.73 -1.87
CA GLY A 16 18.73 4.48 -2.39
C GLY A 16 19.17 3.01 -2.27
N ASN A 17 18.23 2.08 -2.04
CA ASN A 17 18.52 0.65 -2.05
C ASN A 17 18.24 0.07 -3.44
N PRO A 18 18.98 -0.97 -3.87
CA PRO A 18 18.70 -1.66 -5.12
C PRO A 18 17.31 -2.30 -5.13
N THR A 19 16.65 -2.25 -6.29
CA THR A 19 15.44 -2.99 -6.61
C THR A 19 15.46 -3.45 -8.06
N VAL A 20 14.51 -4.32 -8.42
CA VAL A 20 14.40 -4.92 -9.76
C VAL A 20 13.51 -4.06 -10.65
N GLU A 21 13.99 -3.80 -11.88
CA GLU A 21 13.17 -3.29 -12.98
C GLU A 21 13.21 -4.30 -14.14
N VAL A 22 12.07 -4.53 -14.76
CA VAL A 22 11.93 -5.46 -15.90
C VAL A 22 11.32 -4.75 -17.10
N GLU A 23 11.87 -5.01 -18.27
CA GLU A 23 11.29 -4.68 -19.57
C GLU A 23 10.87 -5.96 -20.29
N VAL A 24 9.69 -5.94 -20.91
CA VAL A 24 9.17 -7.00 -21.78
C VAL A 24 8.89 -6.39 -23.14
N VAL A 25 9.38 -7.04 -24.21
CA VAL A 25 9.18 -6.62 -25.59
C VAL A 25 8.41 -7.70 -26.34
N LEU A 26 7.42 -7.29 -27.13
CA LEU A 26 6.61 -8.16 -27.97
C LEU A 26 7.11 -8.18 -29.43
N ASP A 27 6.69 -9.18 -30.20
CA ASP A 27 7.03 -9.34 -31.60
C ASP A 27 6.61 -8.16 -32.52
N SER A 28 5.64 -7.37 -32.08
CA SER A 28 5.22 -6.12 -32.72
C SER A 28 6.15 -4.92 -32.43
N GLY A 29 6.98 -5.01 -31.40
CA GLY A 29 7.76 -3.92 -30.82
C GLY A 29 7.08 -3.21 -29.67
N ALA A 30 5.84 -3.56 -29.31
CA ALA A 30 5.19 -3.07 -28.10
C ALA A 30 6.00 -3.48 -26.86
N MET A 31 6.03 -2.61 -25.84
CA MET A 31 6.90 -2.77 -24.68
C MET A 31 6.19 -2.41 -23.36
N GLY A 32 6.50 -3.16 -22.32
CA GLY A 32 6.12 -2.83 -20.96
C GLY A 32 7.34 -2.77 -20.05
N ARG A 33 7.37 -1.81 -19.14
CA ARG A 33 8.41 -1.66 -18.10
C ARG A 33 7.77 -1.54 -16.73
N ALA A 34 8.27 -2.30 -15.77
CA ALA A 34 7.82 -2.22 -14.38
C ALA A 34 8.98 -2.27 -13.41
N ALA A 35 8.90 -1.47 -12.36
CA ALA A 35 9.84 -1.49 -11.25
C ALA A 35 9.14 -1.99 -9.97
N VAL A 36 9.85 -2.79 -9.18
CA VAL A 36 9.29 -3.48 -8.03
C VAL A 36 9.49 -2.66 -6.75
N PRO A 37 8.44 -2.44 -5.94
CA PRO A 37 8.59 -1.78 -4.63
C PRO A 37 9.21 -2.72 -3.60
N SER A 38 9.70 -2.15 -2.47
CA SER A 38 10.36 -2.87 -1.39
C SER A 38 9.87 -2.41 -0.02
N GLY A 39 9.55 -3.32 0.89
CA GLY A 39 9.12 -3.02 2.25
C GLY A 39 10.27 -2.63 3.19
N ALA A 40 9.96 -1.88 4.26
CA ALA A 40 10.85 -1.65 5.41
C ALA A 40 10.47 -2.59 6.57
N SER A 41 9.20 -2.56 6.98
CA SER A 41 8.56 -3.59 7.80
C SER A 41 7.92 -4.62 6.89
N THR A 42 8.01 -5.89 7.23
CA THR A 42 7.45 -6.98 6.43
C THR A 42 6.69 -7.93 7.33
N GLY A 43 5.46 -8.30 6.94
CA GLY A 43 4.69 -9.35 7.59
C GLY A 43 5.42 -10.70 7.51
N GLU A 44 5.25 -11.53 8.52
CA GLU A 44 5.93 -12.83 8.65
C GLU A 44 5.67 -13.75 7.44
N HIS A 45 4.50 -13.61 6.82
CA HIS A 45 4.02 -14.49 5.76
C HIS A 45 4.12 -13.89 4.34
N GLU A 46 4.82 -12.77 4.17
CA GLU A 46 5.03 -12.19 2.84
C GLU A 46 5.87 -13.11 1.93
N ALA A 47 5.61 -13.05 0.63
CA ALA A 47 6.50 -13.65 -0.36
C ALA A 47 7.90 -13.04 -0.29
N LEU A 48 8.92 -13.84 -0.56
CA LEU A 48 10.32 -13.48 -0.33
C LEU A 48 10.84 -12.48 -1.37
N GLU A 49 11.27 -11.31 -0.92
CA GLU A 49 12.13 -10.42 -1.69
C GLU A 49 13.56 -10.96 -1.71
N LEU A 50 14.01 -11.45 -2.86
CA LEU A 50 15.34 -12.05 -2.99
C LEU A 50 16.42 -10.98 -2.99
N ARG A 51 17.31 -11.01 -1.99
CA ARG A 51 18.48 -10.17 -1.83
C ARG A 51 19.76 -10.99 -1.92
N ASP A 52 20.85 -10.38 -2.43
CA ASP A 52 22.13 -11.07 -2.64
C ASP A 52 22.81 -11.50 -1.33
N GLY A 53 22.64 -10.71 -0.25
CA GLY A 53 23.28 -10.95 1.05
C GLY A 53 24.78 -10.63 1.08
N ASP A 54 25.38 -10.20 -0.04
CA ASP A 54 26.78 -9.82 -0.13
C ASP A 54 27.03 -8.46 0.54
N LYS A 55 27.59 -8.47 1.74
CA LYS A 55 27.86 -7.27 2.54
C LYS A 55 28.82 -6.29 1.89
N SER A 56 29.67 -6.75 0.96
CA SER A 56 30.61 -5.89 0.21
C SER A 56 29.94 -5.01 -0.83
N ARG A 57 28.67 -5.31 -1.17
CA ARG A 57 27.89 -4.60 -2.18
C ARG A 57 26.53 -4.20 -1.64
N TYR A 58 26.21 -2.90 -1.65
CA TYR A 58 24.95 -2.34 -1.11
C TYR A 58 24.58 -2.87 0.29
N LEU A 59 25.60 -3.14 1.13
CA LEU A 59 25.41 -3.65 2.49
C LEU A 59 24.60 -4.96 2.57
N GLY A 60 24.65 -5.77 1.50
CA GLY A 60 23.89 -7.01 1.37
C GLY A 60 22.53 -6.88 0.69
N LYS A 61 22.10 -5.66 0.34
CA LYS A 61 20.78 -5.39 -0.25
C LYS A 61 20.74 -5.45 -1.78
N GLY A 62 21.82 -5.85 -2.45
CA GLY A 62 21.84 -6.05 -3.91
C GLY A 62 20.78 -7.03 -4.38
N VAL A 63 20.37 -6.94 -5.66
CA VAL A 63 19.33 -7.80 -6.28
C VAL A 63 19.83 -8.49 -7.56
N ARG A 64 21.14 -8.68 -7.70
CA ARG A 64 21.72 -9.34 -8.89
C ARG A 64 21.19 -10.74 -9.10
N LYS A 65 21.00 -11.53 -8.02
CA LYS A 65 20.44 -12.88 -8.12
C LYS A 65 19.01 -12.85 -8.68
N ALA A 66 18.19 -11.92 -8.23
CA ALA A 66 16.84 -11.75 -8.77
C ALA A 66 16.88 -11.31 -10.24
N VAL A 67 17.77 -10.39 -10.62
CA VAL A 67 17.99 -9.98 -12.00
C VAL A 67 18.47 -11.15 -12.88
N GLU A 68 19.40 -11.96 -12.40
CA GLU A 68 19.86 -13.15 -13.07
C GLU A 68 18.73 -14.17 -13.28
N ASN A 69 17.88 -14.38 -12.27
CA ASN A 69 16.69 -15.22 -12.37
C ASN A 69 15.72 -14.73 -13.45
N VAL A 70 15.52 -13.40 -13.56
CA VAL A 70 14.72 -12.83 -14.65
C VAL A 70 15.34 -13.17 -16.02
N ASN A 71 16.64 -12.91 -16.20
CA ASN A 71 17.29 -12.97 -17.50
C ASN A 71 17.58 -14.41 -17.97
N GLU A 72 17.96 -15.30 -17.04
CA GLU A 72 18.48 -16.64 -17.38
C GLU A 72 17.46 -17.76 -17.13
N VAL A 73 16.44 -17.53 -16.29
CA VAL A 73 15.46 -18.57 -15.94
C VAL A 73 14.07 -18.22 -16.45
N ILE A 74 13.54 -17.05 -16.07
CA ILE A 74 12.17 -16.67 -16.41
C ILE A 74 12.07 -16.32 -17.90
N ALA A 75 12.96 -15.49 -18.44
CA ALA A 75 12.89 -15.02 -19.81
C ALA A 75 12.86 -16.17 -20.83
N PRO A 76 13.79 -17.14 -20.81
CA PRO A 76 13.74 -18.26 -21.76
C PRO A 76 12.47 -19.11 -21.64
N ALA A 77 11.91 -19.23 -20.43
CA ALA A 77 10.71 -20.02 -20.20
C ALA A 77 9.43 -19.37 -20.76
N LEU A 78 9.43 -18.05 -20.93
CA LEU A 78 8.25 -17.28 -21.39
C LEU A 78 8.33 -16.89 -22.88
N PHE A 79 9.47 -17.04 -23.55
CA PHE A 79 9.59 -16.71 -24.97
C PHE A 79 8.56 -17.44 -25.82
N GLY A 80 7.89 -16.70 -26.71
CA GLY A 80 6.84 -17.19 -27.57
C GLY A 80 5.46 -17.29 -26.96
N MET A 81 5.31 -17.08 -25.64
CA MET A 81 4.00 -16.98 -25.00
C MET A 81 3.29 -15.69 -25.40
N SER A 82 1.97 -15.73 -25.47
CA SER A 82 1.15 -14.53 -25.69
C SER A 82 1.08 -13.69 -24.43
N ALA A 83 1.41 -12.39 -24.55
CA ALA A 83 1.30 -11.44 -23.42
C ALA A 83 -0.15 -11.24 -22.92
N LEU A 84 -1.16 -11.67 -23.67
CA LEU A 84 -2.56 -11.64 -23.24
C LEU A 84 -2.91 -12.74 -22.25
N GLU A 85 -2.10 -13.79 -22.16
CA GLU A 85 -2.34 -14.94 -21.27
C GLU A 85 -1.70 -14.72 -19.88
N GLN A 86 -2.03 -13.57 -19.24
CA GLN A 86 -1.45 -13.15 -17.96
C GLN A 86 -1.47 -14.25 -16.90
N ARG A 87 -2.61 -14.94 -16.75
CA ARG A 87 -2.76 -15.99 -15.73
C ARG A 87 -1.85 -17.20 -16.02
N GLU A 88 -1.71 -17.59 -17.27
CA GLU A 88 -0.82 -18.68 -17.67
C GLU A 88 0.65 -18.31 -17.46
N ILE A 89 1.03 -17.06 -17.77
CA ILE A 89 2.38 -16.55 -17.56
C ILE A 89 2.71 -16.52 -16.07
N ASP A 90 1.83 -15.95 -15.24
CA ASP A 90 2.03 -15.87 -13.80
C ASP A 90 2.11 -17.27 -13.18
N GLN A 91 1.21 -18.18 -13.57
CA GLN A 91 1.23 -19.56 -13.08
C GLN A 91 2.53 -20.27 -13.47
N LYS A 92 3.01 -20.07 -14.70
CA LYS A 92 4.28 -20.67 -15.15
C LYS A 92 5.47 -20.20 -14.33
N MET A 93 5.51 -18.92 -13.93
CA MET A 93 6.56 -18.40 -13.04
C MET A 93 6.45 -18.97 -11.62
N ILE A 94 5.23 -19.12 -11.10
CA ILE A 94 4.98 -19.78 -9.81
C ILE A 94 5.46 -21.24 -9.84
N ASP A 95 5.14 -21.98 -10.90
CA ASP A 95 5.55 -23.38 -11.07
C ASP A 95 7.08 -23.52 -11.23
N LEU A 96 7.73 -22.56 -11.89
CA LEU A 96 9.19 -22.51 -12.02
C LEU A 96 9.89 -22.27 -10.67
N ASP A 97 9.31 -21.46 -9.80
CA ASP A 97 9.83 -21.26 -8.45
C ASP A 97 9.58 -22.49 -7.58
N GLY A 98 8.36 -23.02 -7.62
CA GLY A 98 7.96 -24.27 -6.95
C GLY A 98 7.89 -24.18 -5.42
N THR A 99 8.03 -22.98 -4.82
CA THR A 99 7.91 -22.75 -3.38
C THR A 99 6.72 -21.84 -3.03
N GLU A 100 6.16 -22.03 -1.86
CA GLU A 100 5.01 -21.25 -1.37
C GLU A 100 5.33 -19.75 -1.30
N THR A 101 6.53 -19.39 -0.86
CA THR A 101 6.97 -18.01 -0.64
C THR A 101 7.77 -17.42 -1.79
N LYS A 102 7.84 -18.08 -2.95
CA LYS A 102 8.64 -17.65 -4.12
C LYS A 102 10.13 -17.43 -3.76
N SER A 103 10.68 -18.34 -2.93
CA SER A 103 12.02 -18.18 -2.33
C SER A 103 13.17 -18.59 -3.27
N VAL A 104 12.88 -19.29 -4.37
CA VAL A 104 13.90 -19.73 -5.34
C VAL A 104 14.21 -18.63 -6.35
N LEU A 105 13.21 -18.11 -7.03
CA LEU A 105 13.38 -17.05 -8.03
C LEU A 105 13.33 -15.63 -7.41
N GLY A 106 12.58 -15.48 -6.33
CA GLY A 106 12.29 -14.21 -5.68
C GLY A 106 10.97 -13.60 -6.15
N ALA A 107 10.13 -13.18 -5.21
CA ALA A 107 8.89 -12.48 -5.52
C ALA A 107 9.13 -11.20 -6.32
N ASN A 108 10.24 -10.49 -6.06
CA ASN A 108 10.64 -9.31 -6.81
C ASN A 108 10.95 -9.60 -8.29
N ALA A 109 11.64 -10.71 -8.61
CA ALA A 109 11.89 -11.13 -9.97
C ALA A 109 10.57 -11.47 -10.69
N ILE A 110 9.73 -12.27 -10.07
CA ILE A 110 8.44 -12.72 -10.63
C ILE A 110 7.51 -11.53 -10.85
N LEU A 111 7.36 -10.65 -9.85
CA LEU A 111 6.48 -9.49 -9.94
C LEU A 111 6.91 -8.52 -11.04
N GLY A 112 8.20 -8.25 -11.16
CA GLY A 112 8.72 -7.37 -12.21
C GLY A 112 8.30 -7.82 -13.60
N VAL A 113 8.42 -9.12 -13.87
CA VAL A 113 7.98 -9.72 -15.15
C VAL A 113 6.45 -9.67 -15.29
N SER A 114 5.72 -10.08 -14.26
CA SER A 114 4.25 -10.08 -14.27
C SER A 114 3.64 -8.72 -14.63
N LEU A 115 4.12 -7.65 -13.98
CA LEU A 115 3.65 -6.29 -14.26
C LEU A 115 4.11 -5.76 -15.63
N ALA A 116 5.34 -6.05 -16.03
CA ALA A 116 5.87 -5.63 -17.33
C ALA A 116 5.12 -6.29 -18.49
N VAL A 117 4.74 -7.57 -18.37
CA VAL A 117 3.90 -8.28 -19.35
C VAL A 117 2.55 -7.60 -19.53
N ALA A 118 1.86 -7.26 -18.43
CA ALA A 118 0.58 -6.58 -18.49
C ALA A 118 0.67 -5.21 -19.18
N LYS A 119 1.75 -4.47 -18.92
CA LYS A 119 2.01 -3.18 -19.58
C LYS A 119 2.32 -3.34 -21.06
N ALA A 120 3.09 -4.37 -21.45
CA ALA A 120 3.37 -4.66 -22.86
C ALA A 120 2.07 -5.03 -23.61
N ALA A 121 1.20 -5.83 -22.99
CA ALA A 121 -0.10 -6.17 -23.56
C ALA A 121 -1.01 -4.94 -23.74
N ALA A 122 -1.04 -4.04 -22.78
CA ALA A 122 -1.79 -2.79 -22.87
C ALA A 122 -1.26 -1.88 -23.99
N ASP A 123 0.07 -1.76 -24.11
CA ASP A 123 0.74 -1.02 -25.20
C ASP A 123 0.43 -1.61 -26.58
N GLU A 124 0.50 -2.93 -26.73
CA GLU A 124 0.11 -3.65 -27.95
C GLU A 124 -1.31 -3.35 -28.40
N LEU A 125 -2.23 -3.28 -27.45
CA LEU A 125 -3.64 -2.99 -27.71
C LEU A 125 -3.93 -1.50 -27.83
N ALA A 126 -2.94 -0.63 -27.62
CA ALA A 126 -3.05 0.82 -27.62
C ALA A 126 -4.17 1.36 -26.69
N ILE A 127 -4.30 0.72 -25.50
CA ILE A 127 -5.24 1.13 -24.44
C ILE A 127 -4.50 1.36 -23.12
N PRO A 128 -4.99 2.28 -22.26
CA PRO A 128 -4.38 2.52 -20.95
C PRO A 128 -4.40 1.26 -20.08
N LEU A 129 -3.40 1.11 -19.20
CA LEU A 129 -3.26 -0.09 -18.36
C LEU A 129 -4.51 -0.32 -17.48
N TYR A 130 -5.06 0.73 -16.85
CA TYR A 130 -6.27 0.57 -16.03
C TYR A 130 -7.47 0.03 -16.85
N ARG A 131 -7.57 0.42 -18.13
CA ARG A 131 -8.61 -0.04 -19.04
C ARG A 131 -8.36 -1.49 -19.49
N TYR A 132 -7.11 -1.84 -19.75
CA TYR A 132 -6.71 -3.20 -20.08
C TYR A 132 -7.06 -4.18 -18.95
N LEU A 133 -6.73 -3.82 -17.71
CA LEU A 133 -6.96 -4.68 -16.54
C LEU A 133 -8.43 -4.72 -16.09
N GLY A 134 -9.13 -3.59 -16.12
CA GLY A 134 -10.47 -3.45 -15.55
C GLY A 134 -11.61 -3.43 -16.57
N GLY A 135 -11.28 -3.40 -17.87
CA GLY A 135 -12.28 -3.35 -18.94
C GLY A 135 -13.09 -2.07 -18.92
N VAL A 136 -14.27 -2.13 -19.52
CA VAL A 136 -15.18 -0.97 -19.68
C VAL A 136 -15.74 -0.44 -18.37
N ASN A 137 -15.68 -1.22 -17.31
CA ASN A 137 -16.23 -0.85 -15.99
C ASN A 137 -15.20 -0.15 -15.08
N ALA A 138 -13.94 0.02 -15.51
CA ALA A 138 -12.92 0.75 -14.78
C ALA A 138 -13.16 2.26 -14.84
N HIS A 139 -13.73 2.86 -13.79
CA HIS A 139 -14.13 4.27 -13.80
C HIS A 139 -14.08 4.96 -12.42
N THR A 140 -13.71 4.24 -11.36
CA THR A 140 -13.72 4.78 -10.00
C THR A 140 -12.34 5.29 -9.60
N LEU A 141 -12.20 6.59 -9.44
CA LEU A 141 -11.02 7.22 -8.85
C LEU A 141 -11.02 6.96 -7.33
N PRO A 142 -9.89 6.48 -6.78
CA PRO A 142 -9.82 6.11 -5.37
C PRO A 142 -9.76 7.33 -4.44
N VAL A 143 -10.34 7.20 -3.23
CA VAL A 143 -10.05 8.11 -2.12
C VAL A 143 -8.61 7.90 -1.69
N PRO A 144 -7.76 8.94 -1.72
CA PRO A 144 -6.39 8.82 -1.24
C PRO A 144 -6.35 8.83 0.29
N MET A 145 -5.58 7.89 0.86
CA MET A 145 -5.19 7.85 2.26
C MET A 145 -3.76 8.40 2.34
N MET A 146 -3.64 9.69 2.70
CA MET A 146 -2.40 10.43 2.59
C MET A 146 -1.68 10.49 3.93
N ASN A 147 -0.54 9.80 4.06
CA ASN A 147 0.27 9.79 5.27
C ASN A 147 0.94 11.14 5.50
N ILE A 148 0.50 11.94 6.47
CA ILE A 148 1.01 13.28 6.74
C ILE A 148 1.82 13.40 8.03
N ILE A 149 1.70 12.43 8.97
CA ILE A 149 2.56 12.31 10.16
C ILE A 149 3.02 10.86 10.30
N ASN A 150 4.32 10.67 10.49
CA ASN A 150 4.95 9.39 10.75
C ASN A 150 5.29 9.22 12.22
N GLY A 151 5.14 8.00 12.72
CA GLY A 151 5.59 7.53 14.03
C GLY A 151 6.14 6.11 13.94
N GLY A 152 6.08 5.35 15.01
CA GLY A 152 6.53 3.96 15.07
C GLY A 152 7.92 3.76 14.47
N SER A 153 8.09 2.73 13.68
CA SER A 153 9.35 2.42 12.99
C SER A 153 9.70 3.40 11.86
N HIS A 154 8.79 4.29 11.47
CA HIS A 154 9.00 5.30 10.41
C HIS A 154 9.52 6.65 10.94
N SER A 155 9.74 6.79 12.25
CA SER A 155 10.17 8.04 12.88
C SER A 155 10.92 7.77 14.19
N ASP A 156 11.80 8.70 14.58
CA ASP A 156 12.41 8.74 15.93
C ASP A 156 11.49 9.41 16.97
N ALA A 157 10.28 9.80 16.59
CA ALA A 157 9.31 10.43 17.48
C ALA A 157 8.76 9.43 18.51
N PRO A 158 8.44 9.88 19.74
CA PRO A 158 7.87 9.02 20.77
C PRO A 158 6.37 8.76 20.53
N ILE A 159 6.04 8.17 19.39
CA ILE A 159 4.67 7.85 18.95
C ILE A 159 4.64 6.38 18.56
N ALA A 160 3.74 5.60 19.14
CA ALA A 160 3.68 4.15 18.88
C ALA A 160 3.08 3.81 17.51
N PHE A 161 2.06 4.55 17.05
CA PHE A 161 1.44 4.30 15.75
C PHE A 161 2.32 4.78 14.61
N GLN A 162 2.35 4.00 13.53
CA GLN A 162 3.27 4.19 12.42
C GLN A 162 2.86 5.31 11.48
N GLU A 163 1.56 5.43 11.14
CA GLU A 163 1.08 6.41 10.18
C GLU A 163 -0.24 7.05 10.60
N PHE A 164 -0.30 8.37 10.37
CA PHE A 164 -1.50 9.18 10.53
C PHE A 164 -1.84 9.78 9.18
N MET A 165 -2.97 9.34 8.63
CA MET A 165 -3.38 9.68 7.27
C MET A 165 -4.63 10.56 7.27
N ILE A 166 -4.74 11.44 6.28
CA ILE A 166 -5.96 12.16 5.96
C ILE A 166 -6.66 11.53 4.76
N ARG A 167 -7.99 11.57 4.77
CA ARG A 167 -8.85 11.06 3.70
C ARG A 167 -9.87 12.13 3.30
N PRO A 168 -9.72 12.78 2.11
CA PRO A 168 -10.64 13.84 1.65
C PRO A 168 -11.96 13.24 1.10
N ILE A 169 -12.76 12.67 1.97
CA ILE A 169 -14.00 11.96 1.61
C ILE A 169 -15.13 12.89 1.13
N GLY A 170 -15.07 14.17 1.47
CA GLY A 170 -16.05 15.18 1.07
C GLY A 170 -15.81 15.76 -0.33
N ALA A 171 -14.69 15.42 -0.97
CA ALA A 171 -14.37 15.86 -2.33
C ALA A 171 -15.36 15.27 -3.36
N LYS A 172 -15.56 15.99 -4.46
CA LYS A 172 -16.44 15.56 -5.56
C LYS A 172 -15.69 14.93 -6.72
N SER A 173 -14.36 15.09 -6.74
CA SER A 173 -13.44 14.57 -7.75
C SER A 173 -12.11 14.21 -7.11
N PHE A 174 -11.31 13.42 -7.80
CA PHE A 174 -9.96 13.12 -7.34
C PHE A 174 -9.06 14.36 -7.31
N SER A 175 -9.16 15.21 -8.32
CA SER A 175 -8.43 16.48 -8.40
C SER A 175 -8.77 17.41 -7.23
N GLU A 176 -10.04 17.49 -6.81
CA GLU A 176 -10.44 18.22 -5.61
C GLU A 176 -9.87 17.56 -4.35
N ALA A 177 -9.92 16.26 -4.23
CA ALA A 177 -9.34 15.51 -3.10
C ALA A 177 -7.85 15.77 -2.94
N LEU A 178 -7.10 15.73 -4.06
CA LEU A 178 -5.67 16.00 -4.06
C LEU A 178 -5.37 17.44 -3.63
N ARG A 179 -6.16 18.43 -4.08
CA ARG A 179 -6.06 19.82 -3.64
C ARG A 179 -6.31 19.96 -2.13
N MET A 180 -7.40 19.38 -1.63
CA MET A 180 -7.72 19.39 -0.20
C MET A 180 -6.59 18.77 0.65
N GLY A 181 -6.03 17.66 0.19
CA GLY A 181 -4.89 17.02 0.84
C GLY A 181 -3.66 17.92 0.86
N SER A 182 -3.31 18.53 -0.28
CA SER A 182 -2.15 19.43 -0.39
C SER A 182 -2.28 20.67 0.50
N GLU A 183 -3.44 21.30 0.53
CA GLU A 183 -3.71 22.46 1.38
C GLU A 183 -3.62 22.09 2.87
N THR A 184 -4.15 20.93 3.27
CA THR A 184 -4.03 20.43 4.64
C THR A 184 -2.59 20.09 5.01
N PHE A 185 -1.82 19.47 4.10
CA PHE A 185 -0.41 19.18 4.30
C PHE A 185 0.41 20.46 4.55
N HIS A 186 0.17 21.52 3.79
CA HIS A 186 0.83 22.81 3.99
C HIS A 186 0.37 23.52 5.26
N ALA A 187 -0.91 23.41 5.64
CA ALA A 187 -1.39 23.89 6.92
C ALA A 187 -0.72 23.16 8.08
N LEU A 188 -0.57 21.83 8.00
CA LEU A 188 0.15 21.06 9.01
C LEU A 188 1.62 21.48 9.12
N LYS A 189 2.29 21.76 8.01
CA LYS A 189 3.65 22.28 8.02
C LYS A 189 3.73 23.57 8.84
N LYS A 190 2.76 24.47 8.69
CA LYS A 190 2.68 25.70 9.47
C LYS A 190 2.42 25.42 10.95
N VAL A 191 1.46 24.56 11.29
CA VAL A 191 1.16 24.15 12.69
C VAL A 191 2.41 23.64 13.39
N LEU A 192 3.17 22.74 12.74
CA LEU A 192 4.39 22.18 13.30
C LEU A 192 5.50 23.24 13.45
N HIS A 193 5.70 24.08 12.43
CA HIS A 193 6.68 25.17 12.45
C HIS A 193 6.41 26.16 13.58
N ASP A 194 5.15 26.59 13.76
CA ASP A 194 4.75 27.55 14.79
C ASP A 194 4.96 27.00 16.22
N ARG A 195 4.99 25.65 16.35
CA ARG A 195 5.33 24.94 17.59
C ARG A 195 6.83 24.69 17.76
N GLY A 196 7.66 25.13 16.81
CA GLY A 196 9.11 24.88 16.82
C GLY A 196 9.49 23.42 16.55
N LEU A 197 8.60 22.64 15.93
CA LEU A 197 8.83 21.24 15.60
C LEU A 197 9.41 21.06 14.18
N SER A 198 10.09 19.94 13.97
CA SER A 198 10.64 19.58 12.65
C SER A 198 9.56 19.47 11.59
N THR A 199 9.84 20.03 10.41
CA THR A 199 9.07 19.86 9.18
C THR A 199 9.83 19.03 8.13
N ALA A 200 10.87 18.31 8.54
CA ALA A 200 11.51 17.29 7.72
C ALA A 200 10.53 16.14 7.46
N VAL A 201 10.66 15.54 6.28
CA VAL A 201 9.78 14.45 5.85
C VAL A 201 10.51 13.11 5.92
N GLY A 202 9.75 12.05 6.23
CA GLY A 202 10.22 10.68 6.22
C GLY A 202 10.18 10.04 4.82
N ASP A 203 10.39 8.73 4.78
CA ASP A 203 10.49 7.94 3.55
C ASP A 203 9.24 8.03 2.66
N GLU A 204 8.08 8.23 3.25
CA GLU A 204 6.79 8.31 2.56
C GLU A 204 6.29 9.75 2.32
N GLY A 205 7.14 10.74 2.60
CA GLY A 205 6.86 12.15 2.32
C GLY A 205 6.04 12.87 3.40
N GLY A 206 5.55 12.18 4.43
CA GLY A 206 4.90 12.78 5.61
C GLY A 206 5.91 13.36 6.58
N PHE A 207 5.47 14.29 7.45
CA PHE A 207 6.33 14.89 8.47
C PHE A 207 6.69 13.87 9.56
N ALA A 208 7.87 14.03 10.15
CA ALA A 208 8.36 13.22 11.26
C ALA A 208 8.72 14.11 12.48
N PRO A 209 7.73 14.84 13.06
CA PRO A 209 7.96 15.72 14.19
C PRO A 209 8.02 14.94 15.50
N SER A 210 8.79 15.42 16.48
CA SER A 210 8.80 14.87 17.84
C SER A 210 7.58 15.36 18.63
N LEU A 211 6.41 14.76 18.35
CA LEU A 211 5.14 15.03 19.06
C LEU A 211 5.04 14.16 20.33
N ASP A 212 4.16 14.56 21.25
CA ASP A 212 3.97 13.89 22.54
C ASP A 212 2.89 12.80 22.47
N GLY A 213 3.13 11.77 21.63
CA GLY A 213 2.27 10.62 21.51
C GLY A 213 1.14 10.75 20.47
N VAL A 214 0.28 9.73 20.45
CA VAL A 214 -0.78 9.55 19.44
C VAL A 214 -1.79 10.71 19.42
N GLU A 215 -2.24 11.15 20.60
CA GLU A 215 -3.26 12.20 20.67
C GLU A 215 -2.73 13.58 20.26
N ASP A 216 -1.45 13.87 20.50
CA ASP A 216 -0.82 15.12 20.03
C ASP A 216 -0.71 15.14 18.50
N ALA A 217 -0.42 14.00 17.87
CA ALA A 217 -0.46 13.86 16.42
C ALA A 217 -1.87 14.11 15.86
N LEU A 218 -2.89 13.47 16.45
CA LEU A 218 -4.28 13.64 16.04
C LEU A 218 -4.77 15.09 16.20
N ASN A 219 -4.45 15.74 17.33
CA ASN A 219 -4.81 17.13 17.56
C ASN A 219 -4.13 18.07 16.54
N SER A 220 -2.87 17.83 16.21
CA SER A 220 -2.13 18.61 15.19
C SER A 220 -2.78 18.51 13.81
N ILE A 221 -3.26 17.32 13.44
CA ILE A 221 -3.99 17.09 12.18
C ILE A 221 -5.33 17.80 12.18
N ILE A 222 -6.10 17.71 13.27
CA ILE A 222 -7.39 18.42 13.39
C ILE A 222 -7.20 19.94 13.25
N GLU A 223 -6.17 20.49 13.90
CA GLU A 223 -5.82 21.90 13.76
C GLU A 223 -5.47 22.26 12.30
N ALA A 224 -4.68 21.42 11.63
CA ALA A 224 -4.31 21.63 10.23
C ALA A 224 -5.53 21.60 9.29
N ILE A 225 -6.47 20.67 9.50
CA ILE A 225 -7.71 20.59 8.70
C ILE A 225 -8.52 21.87 8.86
N HIS A 226 -8.67 22.38 10.09
CA HIS A 226 -9.35 23.65 10.35
C HIS A 226 -8.63 24.84 9.72
N GLN A 227 -7.29 24.92 9.86
CA GLN A 227 -6.50 26.01 9.26
C GLN A 227 -6.57 26.00 7.72
N ALA A 228 -6.72 24.83 7.10
CA ALA A 228 -6.94 24.68 5.67
C ALA A 228 -8.36 25.07 5.23
N GLY A 229 -9.28 25.34 6.18
CA GLY A 229 -10.66 25.74 5.89
C GLY A 229 -11.64 24.58 5.71
N TYR A 230 -11.25 23.36 6.07
CA TYR A 230 -12.08 22.16 5.95
C TYR A 230 -12.67 21.73 7.29
N LYS A 231 -13.71 20.88 7.23
CA LYS A 231 -14.41 20.37 8.41
C LYS A 231 -13.98 18.93 8.68
N PRO A 232 -13.33 18.64 9.85
CA PRO A 232 -13.05 17.27 10.25
C PRO A 232 -14.31 16.41 10.31
N GLY A 233 -14.24 15.21 9.77
CA GLY A 233 -15.32 14.23 9.77
C GLY A 233 -16.29 14.32 8.59
N SER A 234 -16.49 15.49 8.00
CA SER A 234 -17.36 15.65 6.83
C SER A 234 -16.59 15.88 5.53
N ASP A 235 -15.57 16.73 5.56
CA ASP A 235 -14.75 17.00 4.39
C ASP A 235 -13.51 16.09 4.37
N ILE A 236 -12.85 15.98 5.53
CA ILE A 236 -11.65 15.15 5.71
C ILE A 236 -11.80 14.30 6.97
N THR A 237 -11.63 13.00 6.83
CA THR A 237 -11.50 12.05 7.94
C THR A 237 -10.04 11.67 8.16
N ILE A 238 -9.79 10.92 9.24
CA ILE A 238 -8.46 10.41 9.61
C ILE A 238 -8.45 8.89 9.46
N ALA A 239 -7.37 8.37 8.91
CA ALA A 239 -7.05 6.95 8.96
C ALA A 239 -5.76 6.73 9.74
N LEU A 240 -5.68 5.62 10.46
CA LEU A 240 -4.51 5.21 11.22
C LEU A 240 -3.93 3.92 10.64
N ASP A 241 -2.61 3.83 10.62
CA ASP A 241 -1.89 2.57 10.57
C ASP A 241 -1.16 2.40 11.91
N CYS A 242 -1.62 1.47 12.72
CA CYS A 242 -1.05 1.22 14.03
C CYS A 242 0.22 0.39 13.95
N ALA A 243 0.35 -0.48 12.94
CA ALA A 243 1.41 -1.48 12.81
C ALA A 243 1.66 -2.20 14.14
N ALA A 244 0.58 -2.72 14.75
CA ALA A 244 0.59 -3.15 16.15
C ALA A 244 1.52 -4.35 16.43
N SER A 245 1.85 -5.14 15.41
CA SER A 245 2.85 -6.20 15.50
C SER A 245 4.23 -5.67 15.92
N GLU A 246 4.55 -4.43 15.59
CA GLU A 246 5.82 -3.81 15.96
C GLU A 246 6.01 -3.63 17.48
N PHE A 247 4.94 -3.53 18.25
CA PHE A 247 4.98 -3.34 19.70
C PHE A 247 4.21 -4.41 20.49
N TYR A 248 3.80 -5.48 19.84
CA TYR A 248 3.23 -6.66 20.49
C TYR A 248 4.31 -7.66 20.91
N HIS A 249 4.19 -8.20 22.12
CA HIS A 249 5.06 -9.26 22.62
C HIS A 249 4.36 -10.06 23.71
N GLU A 250 4.31 -11.37 23.56
CA GLU A 250 3.78 -12.32 24.58
C GLU A 250 2.40 -11.92 25.15
N GLY A 251 1.46 -11.53 24.30
CA GLY A 251 0.10 -11.17 24.72
C GLY A 251 -0.07 -9.73 25.20
N VAL A 252 0.95 -8.89 25.06
CA VAL A 252 0.96 -7.50 25.53
C VAL A 252 1.33 -6.53 24.41
N TYR A 253 0.53 -5.50 24.24
CA TYR A 253 0.83 -4.35 23.39
C TYR A 253 1.61 -3.31 24.20
N ASN A 254 2.92 -3.25 23.99
CA ASN A 254 3.87 -2.46 24.79
C ASN A 254 4.25 -1.16 24.08
N TYR A 255 3.52 -0.10 24.33
CA TYR A 255 3.76 1.23 23.78
C TYR A 255 5.11 1.85 24.25
N ALA A 256 5.67 1.37 25.38
CA ALA A 256 6.95 1.86 25.87
C ALA A 256 8.12 1.61 24.89
N LYS A 257 7.96 0.69 23.93
CA LYS A 257 8.95 0.49 22.86
C LYS A 257 9.24 1.79 22.11
N PHE A 258 8.23 2.59 21.83
CA PHE A 258 8.34 3.85 21.11
C PHE A 258 8.20 5.08 22.01
N GLU A 259 7.28 5.04 22.98
CA GLU A 259 6.91 6.18 23.83
C GLU A 259 7.77 6.27 25.12
N GLY A 260 8.70 5.33 25.30
CA GLY A 260 9.56 5.28 26.47
C GLY A 260 8.78 5.13 27.77
N LYS A 261 9.20 5.82 28.82
CA LYS A 261 8.59 5.67 30.16
C LYS A 261 7.10 6.08 30.25
N LYS A 262 6.57 6.80 29.28
CA LYS A 262 5.16 7.21 29.23
C LYS A 262 4.27 6.15 28.58
N GLY A 263 4.85 5.26 27.77
CA GLY A 263 4.14 4.22 27.06
C GLY A 263 3.52 3.20 27.99
N GLN A 264 2.22 2.96 27.79
CA GLN A 264 1.46 1.98 28.56
C GLN A 264 1.60 0.59 27.97
N GLN A 265 1.40 -0.41 28.82
CA GLN A 265 1.22 -1.79 28.38
C GLN A 265 -0.27 -2.11 28.41
N ARG A 266 -0.75 -2.78 27.37
CA ARG A 266 -2.16 -3.13 27.20
C ARG A 266 -2.31 -4.61 26.84
N THR A 267 -3.25 -5.27 27.47
CA THR A 267 -3.79 -6.54 27.00
C THR A 267 -4.55 -6.35 25.68
N PRO A 268 -4.86 -7.40 24.89
CA PRO A 268 -5.70 -7.27 23.70
C PRO A 268 -7.02 -6.54 23.94
N ALA A 269 -7.73 -6.84 25.03
CA ALA A 269 -8.98 -6.15 25.36
C ALA A 269 -8.78 -4.66 25.68
N GLU A 270 -7.71 -4.31 26.38
CA GLU A 270 -7.38 -2.90 26.67
C GLU A 270 -6.91 -2.16 25.42
N GLN A 271 -6.23 -2.84 24.48
CA GLN A 271 -5.88 -2.29 23.16
C GLN A 271 -7.14 -1.93 22.38
N VAL A 272 -8.10 -2.84 22.29
CA VAL A 272 -9.40 -2.57 21.63
C VAL A 272 -10.14 -1.41 22.30
N ALA A 273 -10.20 -1.36 23.63
CA ALA A 273 -10.83 -0.27 24.37
C ALA A 273 -10.14 1.09 24.14
N TYR A 274 -8.82 1.10 24.01
CA TYR A 274 -8.07 2.31 23.68
C TYR A 274 -8.39 2.80 22.26
N LEU A 275 -8.40 1.90 21.27
CA LEU A 275 -8.80 2.26 19.90
C LEU A 275 -10.24 2.78 19.83
N GLU A 276 -11.16 2.16 20.58
CA GLU A 276 -12.56 2.65 20.69
C GLU A 276 -12.63 4.06 21.27
N THR A 277 -11.80 4.37 22.25
CA THR A 277 -11.70 5.72 22.85
C THR A 277 -11.25 6.75 21.80
N LEU A 278 -10.21 6.42 21.01
CA LEU A 278 -9.74 7.31 19.93
C LEU A 278 -10.81 7.54 18.86
N VAL A 279 -11.47 6.47 18.41
CA VAL A 279 -12.58 6.56 17.42
C VAL A 279 -13.76 7.39 17.92
N SER A 280 -14.00 7.39 19.23
CA SER A 280 -15.09 8.18 19.84
C SER A 280 -14.74 9.66 19.97
N LYS A 281 -13.45 9.98 20.04
CA LYS A 281 -12.93 11.35 20.25
C LYS A 281 -12.56 12.06 18.95
N TYR A 282 -12.12 11.32 17.94
CA TYR A 282 -11.60 11.85 16.69
C TYR A 282 -12.37 11.30 15.48
N PRO A 283 -12.42 12.01 14.34
CA PRO A 283 -13.11 11.57 13.13
C PRO A 283 -12.31 10.50 12.37
N ILE A 284 -12.00 9.40 13.07
CA ILE A 284 -11.28 8.24 12.51
C ILE A 284 -12.32 7.34 11.85
N ASP A 285 -12.12 7.02 10.55
CA ASP A 285 -12.99 6.14 9.79
C ASP A 285 -12.29 4.90 9.23
N SER A 286 -10.97 4.76 9.48
CA SER A 286 -10.19 3.58 9.10
C SER A 286 -9.04 3.34 10.08
N ILE A 287 -8.83 2.08 10.48
CA ILE A 287 -7.70 1.62 11.27
C ILE A 287 -7.08 0.41 10.55
N GLU A 288 -5.81 0.50 10.24
CA GLU A 288 -4.98 -0.57 9.70
C GLU A 288 -4.16 -1.17 10.83
N ASP A 289 -4.07 -2.50 10.85
CA ASP A 289 -3.28 -3.32 11.78
C ASP A 289 -3.35 -2.85 13.23
N GLY A 290 -4.59 -2.67 13.71
CA GLY A 290 -4.87 -2.29 15.10
C GLY A 290 -4.50 -3.36 16.12
N MET A 291 -4.30 -4.60 15.68
CA MET A 291 -3.86 -5.76 16.44
C MET A 291 -2.69 -6.46 15.74
N ASP A 292 -1.97 -7.30 16.48
CA ASP A 292 -0.87 -8.12 15.96
C ASP A 292 -1.36 -9.13 14.91
N GLU A 293 -0.52 -9.43 13.91
CA GLU A 293 -0.82 -10.35 12.82
C GLU A 293 -1.15 -11.79 13.26
N ASN A 294 -0.73 -12.19 14.44
CA ASN A 294 -1.03 -13.51 15.04
C ASN A 294 -2.12 -13.45 16.11
N ASP A 295 -2.59 -12.27 16.55
CA ASP A 295 -3.63 -12.11 17.56
C ASP A 295 -5.04 -12.14 16.94
N TRP A 296 -5.41 -13.29 16.37
CA TRP A 296 -6.73 -13.49 15.71
C TRP A 296 -7.91 -13.30 16.66
N GLU A 297 -7.77 -13.65 17.94
CA GLU A 297 -8.81 -13.42 18.96
C GLU A 297 -8.98 -11.89 19.21
N GLY A 298 -7.88 -11.16 19.29
CA GLY A 298 -7.90 -9.69 19.39
C GLY A 298 -8.51 -9.04 18.15
N TRP A 299 -8.19 -9.52 16.96
CA TRP A 299 -8.81 -9.04 15.71
C TRP A 299 -10.31 -9.32 15.67
N HIS A 300 -10.77 -10.49 16.11
CA HIS A 300 -12.19 -10.79 16.21
C HIS A 300 -12.88 -9.82 17.17
N LEU A 301 -12.33 -9.61 18.37
CA LEU A 301 -12.85 -8.65 19.34
C LEU A 301 -12.91 -7.22 18.79
N LEU A 302 -11.84 -6.76 18.11
CA LEU A 302 -11.79 -5.45 17.48
C LEU A 302 -12.90 -5.31 16.44
N THR A 303 -13.09 -6.34 15.62
CA THR A 303 -14.12 -6.35 14.56
C THR A 303 -15.54 -6.35 15.14
N GLU A 304 -15.78 -7.12 16.19
CA GLU A 304 -17.06 -7.10 16.91
C GLU A 304 -17.41 -5.69 17.44
N LYS A 305 -16.42 -5.01 18.04
CA LYS A 305 -16.61 -3.70 18.66
C LYS A 305 -16.72 -2.55 17.67
N LEU A 306 -15.88 -2.55 16.63
CA LEU A 306 -15.70 -1.39 15.76
C LEU A 306 -16.06 -1.61 14.30
N GLY A 307 -16.18 -2.87 13.83
CA GLY A 307 -16.36 -3.19 12.42
C GLY A 307 -17.62 -2.61 11.77
N ASN A 308 -18.67 -2.33 12.56
CA ASN A 308 -19.89 -1.66 12.07
C ASN A 308 -19.76 -0.13 12.01
N ARG A 309 -18.72 0.44 12.61
CA ARG A 309 -18.52 1.89 12.74
C ARG A 309 -17.51 2.44 11.74
N LEU A 310 -16.47 1.65 11.45
CA LEU A 310 -15.35 2.07 10.62
C LEU A 310 -14.73 0.90 9.85
N GLN A 311 -13.81 1.24 8.97
CA GLN A 311 -13.01 0.28 8.21
C GLN A 311 -11.87 -0.25 9.08
N LEU A 312 -11.73 -1.58 9.13
CA LEU A 312 -10.64 -2.28 9.79
C LEU A 312 -9.83 -3.02 8.71
N VAL A 313 -8.62 -2.54 8.47
CA VAL A 313 -7.77 -3.01 7.37
C VAL A 313 -6.74 -4.00 7.90
N GLY A 314 -6.70 -5.20 7.34
CA GLY A 314 -5.61 -6.13 7.57
C GLY A 314 -4.52 -5.96 6.52
N ASP A 315 -3.31 -5.55 6.93
CA ASP A 315 -2.08 -5.55 6.15
C ASP A 315 -1.25 -6.79 6.46
N ASP A 316 -0.52 -6.81 7.56
CA ASP A 316 0.28 -7.97 7.98
C ASP A 316 -0.60 -9.19 8.29
N LEU A 317 -1.85 -8.96 8.71
CA LEU A 317 -2.84 -10.03 8.93
C LEU A 317 -3.12 -10.85 7.66
N PHE A 318 -3.14 -10.24 6.49
CA PHE A 318 -3.57 -10.87 5.24
C PHE A 318 -2.47 -11.00 4.19
N VAL A 319 -1.46 -10.16 4.23
CA VAL A 319 -0.30 -10.11 3.29
C VAL A 319 -0.69 -10.29 1.82
N THR A 320 -1.84 -9.71 1.42
CA THR A 320 -2.40 -9.81 0.05
C THR A 320 -2.66 -11.28 -0.37
N ASN A 321 -2.79 -12.20 0.57
CA ASN A 321 -2.92 -13.64 0.33
C ASN A 321 -4.37 -14.09 0.55
N VAL A 322 -4.94 -14.76 -0.47
CA VAL A 322 -6.33 -15.27 -0.43
C VAL A 322 -6.60 -16.29 0.68
N GLU A 323 -5.59 -17.05 1.12
CA GLU A 323 -5.75 -18.03 2.19
C GLU A 323 -5.96 -17.34 3.54
N TYR A 324 -5.12 -16.35 3.87
CA TYR A 324 -5.29 -15.53 5.08
C TYR A 324 -6.55 -14.69 5.03
N LEU A 325 -6.88 -14.08 3.87
CA LEU A 325 -8.12 -13.36 3.69
C LEU A 325 -9.33 -14.28 3.90
N SER A 326 -9.32 -15.50 3.34
CA SER A 326 -10.39 -16.49 3.53
C SER A 326 -10.57 -16.85 5.01
N ARG A 327 -9.47 -16.97 5.77
CA ARG A 327 -9.52 -17.17 7.21
C ARG A 327 -10.17 -15.98 7.91
N GLY A 328 -9.75 -14.75 7.61
CA GLY A 328 -10.32 -13.54 8.20
C GLY A 328 -11.82 -13.41 7.96
N ILE A 329 -12.27 -13.71 6.73
CA ILE A 329 -13.69 -13.73 6.38
C ILE A 329 -14.46 -14.76 7.24
N LYS A 330 -13.94 -15.98 7.35
CA LYS A 330 -14.58 -17.05 8.12
C LYS A 330 -14.63 -16.78 9.63
N GLU A 331 -13.56 -16.20 10.17
CA GLU A 331 -13.40 -15.92 11.60
C GLU A 331 -13.94 -14.53 11.98
N SER A 332 -14.50 -13.77 11.02
CA SER A 332 -15.00 -12.40 11.23
C SER A 332 -13.94 -11.45 11.79
N CYS A 333 -12.74 -11.49 11.21
CA CYS A 333 -11.61 -10.63 11.51
C CYS A 333 -11.42 -9.62 10.39
N ALA A 334 -11.39 -8.32 10.72
CA ALA A 334 -11.32 -7.20 9.79
C ALA A 334 -12.57 -7.06 8.88
N ASN A 335 -12.59 -6.05 8.03
CA ASN A 335 -13.59 -5.82 6.99
C ASN A 335 -13.00 -5.15 5.72
N SER A 336 -11.67 -5.07 5.67
CA SER A 336 -10.90 -4.53 4.55
C SER A 336 -9.55 -5.23 4.47
N ILE A 337 -8.97 -5.27 3.28
CA ILE A 337 -7.62 -5.77 3.03
C ILE A 337 -6.74 -4.67 2.44
N LEU A 338 -5.49 -4.56 2.91
CA LEU A 338 -4.46 -3.80 2.22
C LEU A 338 -3.86 -4.65 1.10
N ILE A 339 -3.66 -4.07 -0.05
CA ILE A 339 -3.17 -4.75 -1.25
C ILE A 339 -1.79 -4.21 -1.60
N LYS A 340 -0.78 -5.01 -1.38
CA LYS A 340 0.62 -4.75 -1.73
C LYS A 340 1.09 -5.79 -2.74
N VAL A 341 1.29 -5.39 -3.98
CA VAL A 341 1.60 -6.32 -5.09
C VAL A 341 2.81 -7.22 -4.84
N ASN A 342 3.80 -6.72 -4.10
CA ASN A 342 5.02 -7.48 -3.81
C ASN A 342 4.91 -8.42 -2.60
N GLN A 343 3.86 -8.32 -1.78
CA GLN A 343 3.61 -9.27 -0.68
C GLN A 343 3.23 -10.65 -1.21
N ILE A 344 2.63 -10.71 -2.40
CA ILE A 344 2.20 -11.94 -3.04
C ILE A 344 3.00 -12.28 -4.31
N GLY A 345 3.39 -11.27 -5.10
CA GLY A 345 4.40 -11.39 -6.14
C GLY A 345 3.90 -11.64 -7.56
N THR A 346 2.61 -11.65 -7.83
CA THR A 346 2.04 -11.62 -9.20
C THR A 346 0.82 -10.70 -9.29
N LEU A 347 0.56 -10.21 -10.50
CA LEU A 347 -0.65 -9.44 -10.79
C LEU A 347 -1.91 -10.32 -10.64
N THR A 348 -1.85 -11.57 -11.11
CA THR A 348 -2.97 -12.52 -11.00
C THR A 348 -3.40 -12.73 -9.56
N GLU A 349 -2.48 -13.07 -8.66
CA GLU A 349 -2.80 -13.29 -7.24
C GLU A 349 -3.28 -12.00 -6.57
N THR A 350 -2.73 -10.85 -6.97
CA THR A 350 -3.18 -9.52 -6.50
C THR A 350 -4.65 -9.27 -6.86
N LEU A 351 -5.01 -9.50 -8.11
CA LEU A 351 -6.39 -9.33 -8.59
C LEU A 351 -7.35 -10.34 -7.93
N ASP A 352 -6.91 -11.58 -7.71
CA ASP A 352 -7.70 -12.59 -7.01
C ASP A 352 -7.98 -12.20 -5.55
N ALA A 353 -7.03 -11.60 -4.86
CA ALA A 353 -7.24 -11.09 -3.50
C ALA A 353 -8.26 -9.95 -3.46
N ILE A 354 -8.20 -9.00 -4.40
CA ILE A 354 -9.17 -7.90 -4.51
C ILE A 354 -10.57 -8.43 -4.84
N ASP A 355 -10.68 -9.35 -5.80
CA ASP A 355 -11.96 -9.95 -6.18
C ASP A 355 -12.59 -10.73 -5.02
N MET A 356 -11.79 -11.54 -4.29
CA MET A 356 -12.28 -12.25 -3.10
C MET A 356 -12.79 -11.26 -2.04
N ALA A 357 -12.06 -10.19 -1.76
CA ALA A 357 -12.46 -9.16 -0.80
C ALA A 357 -13.84 -8.58 -1.18
N HIS A 358 -13.97 -8.11 -2.41
CA HIS A 358 -15.21 -7.50 -2.89
C HIS A 358 -16.39 -8.45 -2.88
N ARG A 359 -16.22 -9.72 -3.28
CA ARG A 359 -17.29 -10.73 -3.26
C ARG A 359 -17.80 -11.06 -1.86
N HIS A 360 -17.00 -10.83 -0.84
CA HIS A 360 -17.37 -11.08 0.55
C HIS A 360 -17.70 -9.80 1.34
N GLY A 361 -17.86 -8.66 0.64
CA GLY A 361 -18.24 -7.39 1.27
C GLY A 361 -17.12 -6.68 2.00
N PHE A 362 -15.86 -7.13 1.83
CA PHE A 362 -14.68 -6.43 2.27
C PHE A 362 -14.35 -5.31 1.29
N THR A 363 -13.82 -4.20 1.80
CA THR A 363 -13.16 -3.20 0.97
C THR A 363 -11.70 -3.57 0.70
N ALA A 364 -11.11 -2.97 -0.31
CA ALA A 364 -9.69 -3.10 -0.61
C ALA A 364 -9.04 -1.72 -0.65
N VAL A 365 -7.82 -1.62 -0.16
CA VAL A 365 -6.97 -0.42 -0.24
C VAL A 365 -5.72 -0.79 -1.01
N VAL A 366 -5.55 -0.27 -2.21
CA VAL A 366 -4.32 -0.49 -2.99
C VAL A 366 -3.20 0.35 -2.42
N SER A 367 -2.06 -0.25 -2.14
CA SER A 367 -1.00 0.37 -1.33
C SER A 367 0.36 0.32 -2.00
N HIS A 368 1.14 1.36 -1.72
CA HIS A 368 2.58 1.43 -1.95
C HIS A 368 3.37 0.61 -0.92
N ARG A 369 4.71 0.69 -1.00
CA ARG A 369 5.63 0.26 0.06
C ARG A 369 6.53 1.44 0.46
N SER A 370 7.30 1.24 1.56
CA SER A 370 8.23 2.29 2.05
C SER A 370 9.32 2.60 1.03
N GLY A 371 9.85 1.59 0.35
CA GLY A 371 10.74 1.74 -0.80
C GLY A 371 9.95 1.70 -2.10
N GLU A 372 9.85 2.84 -2.78
CA GLU A 372 9.15 3.01 -4.04
C GLU A 372 10.06 3.48 -5.16
N THR A 373 9.53 3.51 -6.36
CA THR A 373 10.15 4.08 -7.55
C THR A 373 9.19 5.06 -8.21
N GLU A 374 9.51 5.57 -9.40
CA GLU A 374 8.58 6.36 -10.22
C GLU A 374 7.46 5.51 -10.87
N ASP A 375 7.48 4.18 -10.71
CA ASP A 375 6.43 3.29 -11.24
C ASP A 375 5.05 3.66 -10.67
N THR A 376 4.04 3.70 -11.55
CA THR A 376 2.68 4.14 -11.22
C THR A 376 1.64 3.03 -11.31
N THR A 377 2.05 1.79 -11.47
CA THR A 377 1.15 0.64 -11.73
C THR A 377 0.02 0.51 -10.70
N ILE A 378 0.30 0.79 -9.42
CA ILE A 378 -0.73 0.70 -8.36
C ILE A 378 -1.86 1.71 -8.54
N ALA A 379 -1.62 2.85 -9.17
CA ALA A 379 -2.67 3.81 -9.52
C ALA A 379 -3.64 3.22 -10.56
N ASP A 380 -3.09 2.58 -11.61
CA ASP A 380 -3.88 1.89 -12.62
C ASP A 380 -4.65 0.69 -12.03
N ILE A 381 -4.03 -0.10 -11.14
CA ILE A 381 -4.70 -1.22 -10.46
C ILE A 381 -5.88 -0.72 -9.62
N ALA A 382 -5.72 0.38 -8.88
CA ALA A 382 -6.78 0.93 -8.03
C ALA A 382 -8.03 1.31 -8.85
N VAL A 383 -7.83 1.95 -10.03
CA VAL A 383 -8.95 2.31 -10.92
C VAL A 383 -9.49 1.08 -11.64
N ALA A 384 -8.62 0.21 -12.15
CA ALA A 384 -9.00 -1.02 -12.87
C ALA A 384 -9.96 -1.90 -12.06
N THR A 385 -9.72 -2.03 -10.78
CA THR A 385 -10.49 -2.89 -9.88
C THR A 385 -11.66 -2.18 -9.19
N ASN A 386 -11.83 -0.87 -9.43
CA ASN A 386 -12.75 -0.01 -8.68
C ASN A 386 -12.57 -0.19 -7.15
N ALA A 387 -11.33 -0.36 -6.69
CA ALA A 387 -11.03 -0.55 -5.27
C ALA A 387 -11.53 0.62 -4.40
N GLY A 388 -11.61 1.80 -5.00
CA GLY A 388 -12.17 2.99 -4.37
C GLY A 388 -11.26 3.65 -3.34
N GLN A 389 -10.10 3.08 -3.05
CA GLN A 389 -9.12 3.61 -2.08
C GLN A 389 -7.69 3.31 -2.52
N ILE A 390 -6.77 4.25 -2.20
CA ILE A 390 -5.34 4.09 -2.42
C ILE A 390 -4.56 4.68 -1.25
N LYS A 391 -3.57 3.93 -0.74
CA LYS A 391 -2.60 4.36 0.27
C LYS A 391 -1.23 4.46 -0.40
N THR A 392 -0.79 5.67 -0.74
CA THR A 392 0.45 5.84 -1.51
C THR A 392 1.33 7.00 -1.03
N GLY A 393 1.34 7.21 0.28
CA GLY A 393 2.19 8.19 0.94
C GLY A 393 1.59 9.59 0.95
N SER A 394 2.44 10.59 1.14
CA SER A 394 2.07 11.98 1.35
C SER A 394 2.08 12.81 0.05
N LEU A 395 1.99 14.13 0.21
CA LEU A 395 1.95 15.15 -0.83
C LEU A 395 3.36 15.70 -1.17
N SER A 396 4.39 14.94 -0.88
CA SER A 396 5.79 15.24 -1.17
C SER A 396 6.55 13.97 -1.56
N ARG A 397 7.72 14.10 -2.17
CA ARG A 397 8.55 13.05 -2.80
C ARG A 397 7.92 12.51 -4.09
N THR A 398 8.70 12.55 -5.17
CA THR A 398 8.24 12.19 -6.52
C THR A 398 7.77 10.74 -6.62
N ASP A 399 8.38 9.83 -5.87
CA ASP A 399 7.99 8.42 -5.77
C ASP A 399 6.54 8.22 -5.28
N ARG A 400 6.01 9.17 -4.52
CA ARG A 400 4.59 9.19 -4.06
C ARG A 400 3.71 9.98 -5.02
N ILE A 401 4.14 11.20 -5.36
CA ILE A 401 3.38 12.11 -6.23
C ILE A 401 3.17 11.52 -7.62
N ALA A 402 4.09 10.70 -8.13
CA ALA A 402 3.94 10.04 -9.42
C ALA A 402 2.61 9.26 -9.53
N LYS A 403 2.19 8.56 -8.46
CA LYS A 403 0.93 7.82 -8.40
C LYS A 403 -0.27 8.77 -8.43
N TYR A 404 -0.23 9.85 -7.66
CA TYR A 404 -1.28 10.87 -7.67
C TYR A 404 -1.39 11.57 -9.03
N ASN A 405 -0.27 11.90 -9.66
CA ASN A 405 -0.27 12.49 -10.99
C ASN A 405 -0.83 11.52 -12.05
N GLN A 406 -0.59 10.22 -11.91
CA GLN A 406 -1.19 9.21 -12.78
C GLN A 406 -2.72 9.16 -12.61
N LEU A 407 -3.22 9.23 -11.38
CA LEU A 407 -4.67 9.29 -11.11
C LEU A 407 -5.32 10.55 -11.69
N LEU A 408 -4.64 11.70 -11.70
CA LEU A 408 -5.13 12.91 -12.38
C LEU A 408 -5.26 12.70 -13.89
N ARG A 409 -4.28 12.03 -14.54
CA ARG A 409 -4.36 11.71 -15.98
C ARG A 409 -5.51 10.75 -16.26
N ILE A 410 -5.71 9.75 -15.43
CA ILE A 410 -6.83 8.80 -15.56
C ILE A 410 -8.18 9.54 -15.38
N GLU A 411 -8.29 10.44 -14.41
CA GLU A 411 -9.50 11.25 -14.21
C GLU A 411 -9.80 12.10 -15.45
N GLU A 412 -8.79 12.73 -16.06
CA GLU A 412 -8.92 13.49 -17.29
C GLU A 412 -9.37 12.62 -18.47
N GLU A 413 -8.81 11.42 -18.65
CA GLU A 413 -9.21 10.48 -19.69
C GLU A 413 -10.65 9.97 -19.53
N LEU A 414 -11.10 9.75 -18.30
CA LEU A 414 -12.48 9.31 -18.00
C LEU A 414 -13.49 10.45 -18.11
N ASP A 415 -13.08 11.70 -17.91
CA ASP A 415 -13.90 12.90 -17.96
C ASP A 415 -15.21 12.72 -17.16
N THR A 416 -16.35 12.91 -17.79
CA THR A 416 -17.70 12.78 -17.17
C THR A 416 -18.06 11.38 -16.72
N GLN A 417 -17.30 10.35 -17.12
CA GLN A 417 -17.49 8.98 -16.68
C GLN A 417 -16.79 8.68 -15.34
N ALA A 418 -15.85 9.55 -14.93
CA ALA A 418 -15.14 9.38 -13.67
C ALA A 418 -16.11 9.49 -12.48
N THR A 419 -16.00 8.53 -11.55
CA THR A 419 -16.63 8.62 -10.24
C THR A 419 -15.55 8.69 -9.17
N TYR A 420 -15.80 9.37 -8.06
CA TYR A 420 -14.84 9.50 -6.98
C TYR A 420 -15.32 8.76 -5.74
N GLY A 421 -14.40 8.01 -5.14
CA GLY A 421 -14.62 7.33 -3.89
C GLY A 421 -15.29 5.97 -4.03
N TYR A 422 -15.49 5.31 -2.90
CA TYR A 422 -16.16 4.03 -2.83
C TYR A 422 -17.53 4.20 -2.14
N ARG A 423 -18.51 3.44 -2.62
CA ARG A 423 -19.78 3.35 -1.91
C ARG A 423 -19.63 2.31 -0.81
N ARG A 424 -19.53 2.73 0.43
CA ARG A 424 -19.79 1.83 1.54
C ARG A 424 -21.24 1.39 1.39
N LEU A 425 -21.49 0.10 1.17
CA LEU A 425 -22.84 -0.43 1.29
C LEU A 425 -23.29 -0.16 2.73
N ARG A 426 -24.30 0.69 2.87
CA ARG A 426 -24.89 1.03 4.17
C ARG A 426 -25.74 -0.13 4.69
#